data_aca9d56a00276691d9e869da94692feb
#
_entry.id   aca9d56a00276691d9e869da94692feb
#
_cell.length_a   1.000
_cell.length_b   1.000
_cell.length_c   1.000
_cell.angle_alpha   90.00
_cell.angle_beta   90.00
_cell.angle_gamma   90.00
#
_symmetry.space_group_name_H-M   'P 1'
#
loop_
_entity.id
_entity.type
_entity.pdbx_description
1 polymer ?
#
loop_
_entity_poly.entity_id
_entity_poly.type
_entity_poly.pdbx_seq_one_letter_code
_entity_poly.pdbx_strand_id
1 'polypeptide(L)'
;MFFVAWFWIFFEMALFHHVRGDAGSSIDDVRTAWATWPPHGVEAVPAFQLPLVNTLTLLLSGTTVTWAHHALQVGDRRGAKIGLFLTICLGVLFTSIQAYEYNHILEHNYFFSPAAANAGLYGSSFFMATGFHGFHVIIGTLFLLVCWFRARAGQFTPERHFGFEAAAWYWHFVDVVWLFLFIVVYVWGGWGAPVAG
;
A
#
# COMPACT_ATOMS: atom_id res chain seq x y z
N MET A 1 6.81 13.49 2.07
CA MET A 1 7.25 13.66 3.49
C MET A 1 6.60 12.63 4.42
N PHE A 2 5.25 12.49 4.50
CA PHE A 2 4.60 11.56 5.43
C PHE A 2 5.02 10.10 5.25
N PHE A 3 5.07 9.57 4.04
CA PHE A 3 5.54 8.19 3.80
C PHE A 3 6.98 7.98 4.27
N VAL A 4 7.87 8.95 4.06
CA VAL A 4 9.26 8.86 4.54
C VAL A 4 9.30 8.79 6.07
N ALA A 5 8.45 9.56 6.77
CA ALA A 5 8.36 9.52 8.22
C ALA A 5 7.86 8.15 8.72
N TRP A 6 6.82 7.57 8.08
CA TRP A 6 6.31 6.25 8.43
C TRP A 6 7.32 5.14 8.18
N PHE A 7 8.03 5.19 7.05
CA PHE A 7 9.12 4.26 6.77
C PHE A 7 10.26 4.40 7.77
N TRP A 8 10.61 5.63 8.15
CA TRP A 8 11.62 5.87 9.17
C TRP A 8 11.21 5.23 10.51
N ILE A 9 9.98 5.44 10.96
CA ILE A 9 9.47 4.83 12.20
C ILE A 9 9.51 3.31 12.12
N PHE A 10 9.09 2.73 10.99
CA PHE A 10 9.11 1.28 10.79
C PHE A 10 10.55 0.73 10.83
N PHE A 11 11.48 1.34 10.13
CA PHE A 11 12.89 0.93 10.13
C PHE A 11 13.54 1.14 11.50
N GLU A 12 13.24 2.24 12.19
CA GLU A 12 13.72 2.50 13.54
C GLU A 12 13.30 1.38 14.51
N MET A 13 12.04 0.93 14.42
CA MET A 13 11.56 -0.18 15.24
C MET A 13 12.18 -1.51 14.83
N ALA A 14 12.30 -1.78 13.53
CA ALA A 14 12.77 -3.07 13.03
C ALA A 14 14.28 -3.27 13.20
N LEU A 15 15.09 -2.21 13.03
CA LEU A 15 16.55 -2.30 13.09
C LEU A 15 17.10 -2.11 14.50
N PHE A 16 16.45 -1.28 15.32
CA PHE A 16 16.92 -0.92 16.65
C PHE A 16 16.12 -1.54 17.80
N HIS A 17 15.35 -2.59 17.52
CA HIS A 17 14.54 -3.29 18.52
C HIS A 17 15.38 -3.80 19.70
N HIS A 18 16.57 -4.34 19.46
CA HIS A 18 17.50 -4.86 20.47
C HIS A 18 18.01 -3.75 21.40
N VAL A 19 18.26 -2.54 20.91
CA VAL A 19 18.73 -1.41 21.71
C VAL A 19 17.64 -0.95 22.68
N ARG A 20 16.37 -0.99 22.27
CA ARG A 20 15.24 -0.63 23.14
C ARG A 20 14.96 -1.70 24.18
N GLY A 21 15.19 -2.97 23.90
CA GLY A 21 15.11 -4.06 24.85
C GLY A 21 16.13 -3.95 26.00
N ASP A 22 17.30 -3.36 25.73
CA ASP A 22 18.39 -3.20 26.71
C ASP A 22 18.30 -1.92 27.56
N ALA A 23 17.46 -0.98 27.20
CA ALA A 23 17.34 0.34 27.86
C ALA A 23 16.55 0.29 29.20
N GLY A 24 16.91 -0.63 30.12
CA GLY A 24 16.61 -0.49 31.54
C GLY A 24 15.13 -0.40 31.96
N SER A 25 14.18 -0.81 31.12
CA SER A 25 12.78 -0.89 31.55
C SER A 25 12.62 -2.00 32.56
N SER A 26 12.06 -1.72 33.72
CA SER A 26 11.82 -2.65 34.83
C SER A 26 10.75 -3.71 34.55
N ILE A 27 10.37 -3.93 33.30
CA ILE A 27 9.35 -4.87 32.86
C ILE A 27 10.04 -5.91 32.00
N ASP A 28 10.42 -7.04 32.59
CA ASP A 28 11.11 -8.16 31.92
C ASP A 28 10.33 -8.69 30.71
N ASP A 29 9.00 -8.67 30.74
CA ASP A 29 8.13 -9.08 29.66
C ASP A 29 8.27 -8.19 28.39
N VAL A 30 8.53 -6.91 28.57
CA VAL A 30 8.74 -5.96 27.45
C VAL A 30 10.10 -6.22 26.79
N ARG A 31 11.14 -6.52 27.57
CA ARG A 31 12.49 -6.84 27.05
C ARG A 31 12.50 -8.09 26.20
N THR A 32 11.80 -9.13 26.62
CA THR A 32 11.72 -10.40 25.88
C THR A 32 10.90 -10.27 24.61
N ALA A 33 9.83 -9.48 24.61
CA ALA A 33 8.97 -9.27 23.43
C ALA A 33 9.68 -8.50 22.29
N TRP A 34 10.61 -7.60 22.63
CA TRP A 34 11.37 -6.80 21.66
C TRP A 34 12.75 -7.36 21.32
N ALA A 35 13.14 -8.50 21.88
CA ALA A 35 14.44 -9.12 21.62
C ALA A 35 14.58 -9.64 20.17
N THR A 36 13.47 -9.81 19.47
CA THR A 36 13.43 -10.30 18.08
C THR A 36 12.49 -9.44 17.24
N TRP A 37 12.75 -9.38 15.93
CA TRP A 37 11.86 -8.78 14.96
C TRP A 37 11.34 -9.89 14.00
N PRO A 38 10.02 -9.95 13.73
CA PRO A 38 8.92 -9.26 14.41
C PRO A 38 8.77 -9.64 15.90
N PRO A 39 8.08 -8.81 16.74
CA PRO A 39 7.89 -9.10 18.16
C PRO A 39 7.23 -10.46 18.39
N HIS A 40 7.59 -11.16 19.47
CA HIS A 40 6.99 -12.43 19.82
C HIS A 40 5.46 -12.33 19.95
N GLY A 41 4.75 -13.29 19.33
CA GLY A 41 3.28 -13.34 19.33
C GLY A 41 2.61 -12.57 18.21
N VAL A 42 3.38 -11.94 17.29
CA VAL A 42 2.87 -11.37 16.05
C VAL A 42 2.90 -12.45 14.97
N GLU A 43 1.77 -12.71 14.36
CA GLU A 43 1.67 -13.52 13.15
C GLU A 43 1.80 -12.61 11.93
N ALA A 44 2.78 -12.86 11.08
CA ALA A 44 2.96 -12.03 9.87
C ALA A 44 1.93 -12.39 8.81
N VAL A 45 1.43 -11.37 8.11
CA VAL A 45 0.55 -11.57 6.95
C VAL A 45 1.36 -12.23 5.83
N PRO A 46 0.86 -13.34 5.23
CA PRO A 46 1.59 -14.05 4.17
C PRO A 46 1.73 -13.16 2.92
N ALA A 47 2.96 -12.67 2.67
CA ALA A 47 3.26 -11.73 1.59
C ALA A 47 2.90 -12.26 0.18
N PHE A 48 3.05 -13.58 -0.03
CA PHE A 48 2.90 -14.22 -1.35
C PHE A 48 1.48 -14.76 -1.65
N GLN A 49 0.49 -14.32 -0.89
CA GLN A 49 -0.93 -14.62 -1.12
C GLN A 49 -1.66 -13.36 -1.62
N LEU A 50 -2.61 -12.84 -0.84
CA LEU A 50 -3.40 -11.67 -1.20
C LEU A 50 -2.56 -10.42 -1.49
N PRO A 51 -1.50 -10.08 -0.71
CA PRO A 51 -0.68 -8.90 -0.99
C PRO A 51 0.04 -8.97 -2.34
N LEU A 52 0.49 -10.17 -2.77
CA LEU A 52 1.10 -10.32 -4.09
C LEU A 52 0.09 -10.08 -5.21
N VAL A 53 -1.12 -10.65 -5.11
CA VAL A 53 -2.19 -10.43 -6.11
C VAL A 53 -2.55 -8.94 -6.16
N ASN A 54 -2.62 -8.30 -5.02
CA ASN A 54 -2.88 -6.86 -4.91
C ASN A 54 -1.79 -6.02 -5.58
N THR A 55 -0.53 -6.40 -5.37
CA THR A 55 0.63 -5.78 -6.03
C THR A 55 0.57 -5.92 -7.56
N LEU A 56 0.29 -7.12 -8.06
CA LEU A 56 0.15 -7.37 -9.50
C LEU A 56 -1.01 -6.56 -10.11
N THR A 57 -2.12 -6.45 -9.40
CA THR A 57 -3.27 -5.64 -9.82
C THR A 57 -2.91 -4.17 -9.96
N LEU A 58 -2.16 -3.63 -9.01
CA LEU A 58 -1.75 -2.22 -9.05
C LEU A 58 -0.71 -1.97 -10.16
N LEU A 59 0.31 -2.82 -10.30
CA LEU A 59 1.29 -2.74 -11.38
C LEU A 59 0.63 -2.84 -12.77
N LEU A 60 -0.37 -3.73 -12.93
CA LEU A 60 -1.15 -3.80 -14.16
C LEU A 60 -1.89 -2.49 -14.42
N SER A 61 -2.43 -1.84 -13.38
CA SER A 61 -3.08 -0.54 -13.51
C SER A 61 -2.14 0.56 -13.97
N GLY A 62 -0.87 0.53 -13.55
CA GLY A 62 0.19 1.42 -14.04
C GLY A 62 0.43 1.27 -15.54
N THR A 63 0.39 0.05 -16.07
CA THR A 63 0.51 -0.17 -17.53
C THR A 63 -0.69 0.35 -18.29
N THR A 64 -1.91 0.17 -17.76
CA THR A 64 -3.14 0.64 -18.43
C THR A 64 -3.25 2.16 -18.44
N VAL A 65 -2.82 2.87 -17.38
CA VAL A 65 -2.80 4.35 -17.39
C VAL A 65 -1.75 4.89 -18.35
N THR A 66 -0.59 4.24 -18.46
CA THR A 66 0.45 4.60 -19.43
C THR A 66 -0.07 4.42 -20.87
N TRP A 67 -0.72 3.28 -21.15
CA TRP A 67 -1.37 3.07 -22.44
C TRP A 67 -2.41 4.14 -22.75
N ALA A 68 -3.27 4.49 -21.79
CA ALA A 68 -4.27 5.54 -21.97
C ALA A 68 -3.64 6.91 -22.27
N HIS A 69 -2.49 7.22 -21.64
CA HIS A 69 -1.75 8.46 -21.89
C HIS A 69 -1.18 8.49 -23.32
N HIS A 70 -0.52 7.40 -23.77
CA HIS A 70 -0.03 7.32 -25.15
C HIS A 70 -1.15 7.37 -26.19
N ALA A 71 -2.27 6.70 -25.94
CA ALA A 71 -3.43 6.76 -26.83
C ALA A 71 -3.95 8.19 -26.99
N LEU A 72 -3.96 8.98 -25.91
CA LEU A 72 -4.36 10.39 -25.97
C LEU A 72 -3.38 11.24 -26.78
N GLN A 73 -2.06 11.02 -26.63
CA GLN A 73 -1.02 11.75 -27.36
C GLN A 73 -1.11 11.53 -28.88
N VAL A 74 -1.43 10.31 -29.32
CA VAL A 74 -1.62 10.01 -30.76
C VAL A 74 -3.03 10.33 -31.27
N GLY A 75 -3.90 10.90 -30.42
CA GLY A 75 -5.26 11.30 -30.80
C GLY A 75 -6.30 10.19 -30.78
N ASP A 76 -5.95 8.97 -30.31
CA ASP A 76 -6.90 7.87 -30.13
C ASP A 76 -7.74 8.07 -28.86
N ARG A 77 -8.83 8.82 -29.03
CA ARG A 77 -9.79 9.08 -27.94
C ARG A 77 -10.50 7.83 -27.41
N ARG A 78 -10.61 6.78 -28.24
CA ARG A 78 -11.26 5.54 -27.82
C ARG A 78 -10.32 4.73 -26.91
N GLY A 79 -9.08 4.55 -27.32
CA GLY A 79 -8.05 3.88 -26.52
C GLY A 79 -7.83 4.59 -25.18
N ALA A 80 -7.75 5.92 -25.17
CA ALA A 80 -7.60 6.69 -23.93
C ALA A 80 -8.76 6.47 -22.94
N LYS A 81 -10.01 6.46 -23.42
CA LYS A 81 -11.18 6.21 -22.55
C LYS A 81 -11.23 4.79 -21.99
N ILE A 82 -10.86 3.79 -22.81
CA ILE A 82 -10.83 2.38 -22.41
C ILE A 82 -9.71 2.16 -21.39
N GLY A 83 -8.51 2.67 -21.64
CA GLY A 83 -7.36 2.53 -20.74
C GLY A 83 -7.63 3.19 -19.38
N LEU A 84 -8.20 4.41 -19.36
CA LEU A 84 -8.61 5.07 -18.11
C LEU A 84 -9.67 4.26 -17.35
N PHE A 85 -10.66 3.73 -18.04
CA PHE A 85 -11.71 2.92 -17.42
C PHE A 85 -11.13 1.64 -16.80
N LEU A 86 -10.23 0.94 -17.51
CA LEU A 86 -9.54 -0.24 -16.98
C LEU A 86 -8.70 0.11 -15.74
N THR A 87 -7.97 1.21 -15.76
CA THR A 87 -7.18 1.67 -14.60
C THR A 87 -8.07 1.92 -13.39
N ILE A 88 -9.22 2.57 -13.57
CA ILE A 88 -10.20 2.82 -12.50
C ILE A 88 -10.73 1.49 -11.94
N CYS A 89 -11.10 0.54 -12.80
CA CYS A 89 -11.58 -0.77 -12.36
C CYS A 89 -10.52 -1.52 -11.54
N LEU A 90 -9.26 -1.49 -11.96
CA LEU A 90 -8.14 -2.09 -11.23
C LEU A 90 -7.86 -1.39 -9.91
N GLY A 91 -7.97 -0.06 -9.85
CA GLY A 91 -7.84 0.72 -8.61
C GLY A 91 -8.95 0.41 -7.59
N VAL A 92 -10.20 0.23 -8.06
CA VAL A 92 -11.32 -0.20 -7.22
C VAL A 92 -11.12 -1.63 -6.74
N LEU A 93 -10.66 -2.53 -7.62
CA LEU A 93 -10.35 -3.92 -7.28
C LEU A 93 -9.27 -4.00 -6.19
N PHE A 94 -8.17 -3.26 -6.35
CA PHE A 94 -7.10 -3.14 -5.35
C PHE A 94 -7.66 -2.71 -3.99
N THR A 95 -8.44 -1.64 -3.96
CA THR A 95 -9.03 -1.12 -2.71
C THR A 95 -9.97 -2.14 -2.05
N SER A 96 -10.72 -2.89 -2.86
CA SER A 96 -11.64 -3.93 -2.37
C SER A 96 -10.88 -5.11 -1.75
N ILE A 97 -9.81 -5.58 -2.39
CA ILE A 97 -8.93 -6.64 -1.87
C ILE A 97 -8.27 -6.18 -0.57
N GLN A 98 -7.79 -4.93 -0.51
CA GLN A 98 -7.17 -4.36 0.69
C GLN A 98 -8.16 -4.24 1.85
N ALA A 99 -9.40 -3.85 1.58
CA ALA A 99 -10.45 -3.80 2.59
C ALA A 99 -10.80 -5.20 3.12
N TYR A 100 -10.84 -6.20 2.25
CA TYR A 100 -11.04 -7.61 2.63
C TYR A 100 -9.89 -8.11 3.52
N GLU A 101 -8.64 -7.84 3.12
CA GLU A 101 -7.46 -8.20 3.91
C GLU A 101 -7.51 -7.57 5.31
N TYR A 102 -7.86 -6.29 5.41
CA TYR A 102 -7.98 -5.61 6.70
C TYR A 102 -9.05 -6.24 7.60
N ASN A 103 -10.21 -6.56 7.04
CA ASN A 103 -11.27 -7.23 7.80
C ASN A 103 -10.77 -8.59 8.34
N HIS A 104 -10.09 -9.36 7.51
CA HIS A 104 -9.52 -10.66 7.88
C HIS A 104 -8.47 -10.53 8.99
N ILE A 105 -7.57 -9.55 8.90
CA ILE A 105 -6.55 -9.28 9.93
C ILE A 105 -7.19 -8.91 11.27
N LEU A 106 -8.24 -8.08 11.25
CA LEU A 106 -8.94 -7.65 12.45
C LEU A 106 -9.75 -8.79 13.10
N GLU A 107 -10.42 -9.62 12.30
CA GLU A 107 -11.22 -10.76 12.80
C GLU A 107 -10.34 -11.82 13.49
N HIS A 108 -9.15 -12.07 12.97
CA HIS A 108 -8.23 -13.09 13.51
C HIS A 108 -7.24 -12.53 14.54
N ASN A 109 -7.32 -11.25 14.88
CA ASN A 109 -6.48 -10.58 15.88
C ASN A 109 -4.96 -10.78 15.71
N TYR A 110 -4.46 -10.86 14.49
CA TYR A 110 -3.04 -11.11 14.20
C TYR A 110 -2.09 -10.17 14.95
N PHE A 111 -2.48 -8.89 15.11
CA PHE A 111 -1.63 -7.86 15.72
C PHE A 111 -2.09 -7.43 17.12
N PHE A 112 -3.27 -7.81 17.58
CA PHE A 112 -3.87 -7.33 18.81
C PHE A 112 -4.17 -8.45 19.82
N SER A 113 -3.48 -9.59 19.71
CA SER A 113 -3.62 -10.69 20.66
C SER A 113 -3.22 -10.22 22.07
N PRO A 114 -3.99 -10.62 23.12
CA PRO A 114 -3.64 -10.33 24.51
C PRO A 114 -2.28 -10.90 24.92
N ALA A 115 -1.81 -11.96 24.24
CA ALA A 115 -0.49 -12.57 24.46
C ALA A 115 0.66 -11.73 23.87
N ALA A 116 0.37 -10.76 23.00
CA ALA A 116 1.35 -9.92 22.35
C ALA A 116 1.26 -8.48 22.89
N ALA A 117 1.67 -8.27 24.15
CA ALA A 117 1.59 -6.96 24.84
C ALA A 117 2.22 -5.79 24.05
N ASN A 118 3.10 -6.07 23.08
CA ASN A 118 3.80 -5.08 22.27
C ASN A 118 3.47 -5.16 20.76
N ALA A 119 2.61 -6.08 20.33
CA ALA A 119 2.16 -6.17 18.92
C ALA A 119 1.38 -4.92 18.46
N GLY A 120 0.82 -4.17 19.40
CA GLY A 120 0.07 -2.94 19.10
C GLY A 120 0.88 -1.88 18.35
N LEU A 121 2.18 -1.76 18.60
CA LEU A 121 3.03 -0.81 17.87
C LEU A 121 3.36 -1.30 16.46
N TYR A 122 3.59 -2.60 16.28
CA TYR A 122 3.75 -3.20 14.95
C TYR A 122 2.48 -3.05 14.13
N GLY A 123 1.33 -3.45 14.69
CA GLY A 123 0.03 -3.31 14.04
C GLY A 123 -0.31 -1.86 13.72
N SER A 124 -0.07 -0.94 14.65
CA SER A 124 -0.31 0.49 14.41
C SER A 124 0.54 1.03 13.27
N SER A 125 1.84 0.70 13.20
CA SER A 125 2.72 1.15 12.12
C SER A 125 2.33 0.53 10.78
N PHE A 126 1.93 -0.75 10.77
CA PHE A 126 1.41 -1.45 9.60
C PHE A 126 0.15 -0.77 9.05
N PHE A 127 -0.88 -0.60 9.89
CA PHE A 127 -2.14 0.01 9.47
C PHE A 127 -1.99 1.49 9.11
N MET A 128 -1.11 2.24 9.76
CA MET A 128 -0.85 3.63 9.39
C MET A 128 -0.18 3.74 8.03
N ALA A 129 0.85 2.95 7.76
CA ALA A 129 1.58 3.01 6.49
C ALA A 129 0.70 2.52 5.32
N THR A 130 0.07 1.35 5.46
CA THR A 130 -0.76 0.75 4.40
C THR A 130 -2.10 1.48 4.25
N GLY A 131 -2.72 1.93 5.34
CA GLY A 131 -3.97 2.69 5.33
C GLY A 131 -3.81 4.09 4.73
N PHE A 132 -2.71 4.79 5.05
CA PHE A 132 -2.39 6.07 4.44
C PHE A 132 -2.13 5.93 2.93
N HIS A 133 -1.48 4.83 2.52
CA HIS A 133 -1.36 4.48 1.10
C HIS A 133 -2.74 4.23 0.47
N GLY A 134 -3.58 3.39 1.08
CA GLY A 134 -4.93 3.10 0.59
C GLY A 134 -5.79 4.35 0.41
N PHE A 135 -5.68 5.31 1.32
CA PHE A 135 -6.31 6.62 1.19
C PHE A 135 -5.85 7.37 -0.08
N HIS A 136 -4.55 7.33 -0.40
CA HIS A 136 -4.02 7.93 -1.63
C HIS A 136 -4.48 7.19 -2.89
N VAL A 137 -4.65 5.86 -2.84
CA VAL A 137 -5.24 5.08 -3.94
C VAL A 137 -6.67 5.54 -4.21
N ILE A 138 -7.48 5.74 -3.17
CA ILE A 138 -8.86 6.25 -3.33
C ILE A 138 -8.86 7.63 -3.98
N ILE A 139 -8.04 8.56 -3.49
CA ILE A 139 -7.91 9.90 -4.09
C ILE A 139 -7.47 9.81 -5.55
N GLY A 140 -6.47 8.99 -5.85
CA GLY A 140 -5.99 8.77 -7.22
C GLY A 140 -7.08 8.19 -8.14
N THR A 141 -7.84 7.22 -7.64
CA THR A 141 -8.98 6.63 -8.38
C THR A 141 -10.06 7.68 -8.67
N LEU A 142 -10.39 8.54 -7.71
CA LEU A 142 -11.32 9.65 -7.92
C LEU A 142 -10.78 10.66 -8.92
N PHE A 143 -9.48 10.96 -8.87
CA PHE A 143 -8.84 11.86 -9.83
C PHE A 143 -8.92 11.29 -11.26
N LEU A 144 -8.60 10.00 -11.44
CA LEU A 144 -8.74 9.31 -12.73
C LEU A 144 -10.19 9.26 -13.21
N LEU A 145 -11.16 9.09 -12.30
CA LEU A 145 -12.58 9.11 -12.61
C LEU A 145 -13.01 10.49 -13.16
N VAL A 146 -12.57 11.57 -12.55
CA VAL A 146 -12.80 12.94 -13.07
C VAL A 146 -12.18 13.10 -14.45
N CYS A 147 -10.94 12.61 -14.65
CA CYS A 147 -10.29 12.64 -15.95
C CYS A 147 -11.06 11.83 -17.00
N TRP A 148 -11.62 10.68 -16.62
CA TRP A 148 -12.44 9.87 -17.52
C TRP A 148 -13.72 10.57 -17.97
N PHE A 149 -14.45 11.26 -17.08
CA PHE A 149 -15.61 12.06 -17.46
C PHE A 149 -15.21 13.22 -18.41
N ARG A 150 -14.10 13.88 -18.14
CA ARG A 150 -13.57 14.94 -19.01
C ARG A 150 -13.13 14.40 -20.38
N ALA A 151 -12.54 13.21 -20.43
CA ALA A 151 -12.19 12.53 -21.68
C ALA A 151 -13.44 12.15 -22.49
N ARG A 152 -14.53 11.72 -21.80
CA ARG A 152 -15.83 11.47 -22.46
C ARG A 152 -16.46 12.75 -23.03
N ALA A 153 -16.34 13.84 -22.31
CA ALA A 153 -16.82 15.17 -22.76
C ALA A 153 -15.93 15.79 -23.87
N GLY A 154 -14.86 15.10 -24.29
CA GLY A 154 -13.98 15.58 -25.35
C GLY A 154 -13.09 16.77 -24.98
N GLN A 155 -12.92 17.05 -23.67
CA GLN A 155 -12.15 18.19 -23.19
C GLN A 155 -10.64 18.05 -23.32
N PHE A 156 -10.14 16.83 -23.51
CA PHE A 156 -8.73 16.57 -23.72
C PHE A 156 -8.39 16.50 -25.21
N THR A 157 -7.31 17.19 -25.57
CA THR A 157 -6.69 17.14 -26.90
C THR A 157 -5.22 16.74 -26.76
N PRO A 158 -4.55 16.28 -27.84
CA PRO A 158 -3.12 15.97 -27.79
C PRO A 158 -2.25 17.12 -27.26
N GLU A 159 -2.64 18.38 -27.48
CA GLU A 159 -1.90 19.57 -27.06
C GLU A 159 -2.32 20.07 -25.66
N ARG A 160 -3.51 19.67 -25.17
CA ARG A 160 -4.09 20.19 -23.92
C ARG A 160 -4.63 19.07 -23.05
N HIS A 161 -3.74 18.33 -22.38
CA HIS A 161 -4.09 17.19 -21.51
C HIS A 161 -3.36 17.20 -20.17
N PHE A 162 -2.83 18.33 -19.73
CA PHE A 162 -2.06 18.45 -18.47
C PHE A 162 -2.78 17.85 -17.26
N GLY A 163 -4.11 18.01 -17.15
CA GLY A 163 -4.87 17.44 -16.03
C GLY A 163 -4.84 15.91 -16.00
N PHE A 164 -4.79 15.26 -17.18
CA PHE A 164 -4.63 13.82 -17.26
C PHE A 164 -3.18 13.39 -16.97
N GLU A 165 -2.21 14.14 -17.48
CA GLU A 165 -0.80 13.92 -17.20
C GLU A 165 -0.52 13.98 -15.70
N ALA A 166 -1.03 15.00 -15.00
CA ALA A 166 -0.93 15.12 -13.55
C ALA A 166 -1.57 13.92 -12.81
N ALA A 167 -2.72 13.43 -13.28
CA ALA A 167 -3.36 12.24 -12.72
C ALA A 167 -2.53 10.97 -12.93
N ALA A 168 -1.92 10.80 -14.11
CA ALA A 168 -1.04 9.66 -14.41
C ALA A 168 0.23 9.69 -13.55
N TRP A 169 0.86 10.85 -13.37
CA TRP A 169 2.01 11.01 -12.47
C TRP A 169 1.66 10.67 -11.02
N TYR A 170 0.51 11.15 -10.55
CA TYR A 170 0.04 10.83 -9.21
C TYR A 170 -0.19 9.32 -9.04
N TRP A 171 -0.79 8.65 -10.04
CA TRP A 171 -1.02 7.22 -10.03
C TRP A 171 0.28 6.41 -9.97
N HIS A 172 1.26 6.77 -10.81
CA HIS A 172 2.58 6.13 -10.76
C HIS A 172 3.30 6.34 -9.43
N PHE A 173 3.16 7.52 -8.81
CA PHE A 173 3.68 7.73 -7.46
C PHE A 173 3.05 6.76 -6.45
N VAL A 174 1.75 6.56 -6.51
CA VAL A 174 1.03 5.59 -5.67
C VAL A 174 1.52 4.16 -5.91
N ASP A 175 1.71 3.75 -7.16
CA ASP A 175 2.26 2.44 -7.53
C ASP A 175 3.65 2.19 -6.93
N VAL A 176 4.55 3.16 -7.04
CA VAL A 176 5.93 3.07 -6.51
C VAL A 176 5.92 2.98 -4.98
N VAL A 177 5.10 3.78 -4.31
CA VAL A 177 4.97 3.72 -2.84
C VAL A 177 4.45 2.36 -2.40
N TRP A 178 3.46 1.78 -3.11
CA TRP A 178 2.98 0.43 -2.81
C TRP A 178 4.06 -0.63 -2.97
N LEU A 179 4.80 -0.59 -4.06
CA LEU A 179 5.87 -1.56 -4.29
C LEU A 179 6.91 -1.54 -3.16
N PHE A 180 7.25 -0.33 -2.68
CA PHE A 180 8.14 -0.17 -1.55
C PHE A 180 7.51 -0.71 -0.24
N LEU A 181 6.23 -0.42 0.01
CA LEU A 181 5.49 -0.98 1.15
C LEU A 181 5.45 -2.51 1.10
N PHE A 182 5.17 -3.10 -0.05
CA PHE A 182 5.14 -4.54 -0.22
C PHE A 182 6.48 -5.17 0.14
N ILE A 183 7.58 -4.65 -0.41
CA ILE A 183 8.93 -5.19 -0.16
C ILE A 183 9.31 -5.01 1.31
N VAL A 184 9.13 -3.82 1.88
CA VAL A 184 9.63 -3.46 3.21
C VAL A 184 8.74 -4.02 4.33
N VAL A 185 7.44 -3.90 4.19
CA VAL A 185 6.52 -4.25 5.29
C VAL A 185 6.09 -5.71 5.22
N TYR A 186 5.70 -6.20 4.04
CA TYR A 186 5.20 -7.55 3.90
C TYR A 186 6.33 -8.58 3.74
N VAL A 187 7.31 -8.34 2.85
CA VAL A 187 8.36 -9.33 2.58
C VAL A 187 9.44 -9.26 3.64
N TRP A 188 10.10 -8.11 3.80
CA TRP A 188 11.23 -7.97 4.73
C TRP A 188 10.75 -7.88 6.19
N GLY A 189 9.70 -7.12 6.46
CA GLY A 189 9.15 -6.95 7.82
C GLY A 189 8.53 -8.22 8.41
N GLY A 190 8.07 -9.14 7.55
CA GLY A 190 7.55 -10.46 7.94
C GLY A 190 8.59 -11.58 7.92
N TRP A 191 9.85 -11.31 7.54
CA TRP A 191 10.87 -12.34 7.36
C TRP A 191 11.25 -13.01 8.69
N GLY A 192 11.02 -14.32 8.78
CA GLY A 192 11.31 -15.12 9.98
C GLY A 192 10.19 -15.18 11.01
N ALA A 193 9.07 -14.49 10.80
CA ALA A 193 7.89 -14.65 11.64
C ALA A 193 7.11 -15.94 11.29
N PRO A 194 6.37 -16.54 12.24
CA PRO A 194 5.37 -17.54 11.92
C PRO A 194 4.32 -16.92 11.00
N VAL A 195 4.02 -17.61 9.90
CA VAL A 195 3.04 -17.14 8.92
C VAL A 195 1.68 -17.62 9.37
N ALA A 196 0.70 -16.71 9.40
CA ALA A 196 -0.69 -17.04 9.64
C ALA A 196 -1.19 -18.03 8.57
N GLY A 197 -1.70 -19.19 8.98
CA GLY A 197 -2.19 -20.27 8.14
C GLY A 197 -3.68 -20.17 7.89
#